data_ddd950bb60b6d10b989b5d58077d53c9
#
_entry.id   ddd950bb60b6d10b989b5d58077d53c9
#
_cell.length_a   1.000
_cell.length_b   1.000
_cell.length_c   1.000
_cell.angle_alpha   90.00
_cell.angle_beta   90.00
_cell.angle_gamma   90.00
#
_symmetry.space_group_name_H-M   'P 1'
#
loop_
_entity.id
_entity.type
_entity.pdbx_description
1 polymer ?
#
loop_
_entity_poly.entity_id
_entity_poly.type
_entity_poly.pdbx_seq_one_letter_code
_entity_poly.pdbx_strand_id
1 'polypeptide(L)'
;LGLAAAGATPGLAARAGVTLPIHTYALQAFVSEPVKPCLDTVVLYLGTGTYVSQPDKGELVIGGGLDRVPTHGQRGNLPAQETVLSGLLEMFPAFGQLKLLRQWAGVVDVVPDSSPVIGPTAVEGLYLNCGWGTGGFKAIPAGGWLLAHLLARGEHHEISRPFGLD
;
A
#
# COMPACT_ATOMS: atom_id res chain seq x y z
N LEU A 1 -22.80 -2.38 -6.13
CA LEU A 1 -21.43 -2.57 -6.58
C LEU A 1 -20.48 -1.95 -5.55
N GLY A 2 -19.45 -2.71 -5.09
CA GLY A 2 -18.38 -2.20 -4.23
C GLY A 2 -17.09 -2.03 -5.03
N LEU A 3 -16.45 -0.87 -4.94
CA LEU A 3 -15.12 -0.61 -5.48
C LEU A 3 -14.08 -0.71 -4.36
N ALA A 4 -13.22 -1.74 -4.45
CA ALA A 4 -12.10 -2.01 -3.55
C ALA A 4 -10.86 -2.40 -4.38
N ALA A 5 -10.47 -1.53 -5.32
CA ALA A 5 -9.47 -1.82 -6.35
C ALA A 5 -8.15 -1.06 -6.12
N ALA A 6 -7.87 -0.64 -4.88
CA ALA A 6 -6.66 0.10 -4.49
C ALA A 6 -6.32 1.22 -5.49
N GLY A 7 -5.10 1.30 -5.99
CA GLY A 7 -4.67 2.33 -6.93
C GLY A 7 -5.45 2.42 -8.25
N ALA A 8 -6.25 1.41 -8.61
CA ALA A 8 -7.12 1.48 -9.79
C ALA A 8 -8.48 2.13 -9.48
N THR A 9 -8.84 2.29 -8.21
CA THR A 9 -10.15 2.81 -7.79
C THR A 9 -10.47 4.19 -8.36
N PRO A 10 -9.57 5.19 -8.37
CA PRO A 10 -9.88 6.51 -8.92
C PRO A 10 -10.30 6.47 -10.40
N GLY A 11 -9.58 5.69 -11.20
CA GLY A 11 -9.89 5.54 -12.62
C GLY A 11 -11.21 4.82 -12.88
N LEU A 12 -11.56 3.83 -12.05
CA LEU A 12 -12.82 3.12 -12.14
C LEU A 12 -14.00 4.00 -11.69
N ALA A 13 -13.84 4.73 -10.58
CA ALA A 13 -14.83 5.66 -10.07
C ALA A 13 -15.12 6.79 -11.06
N ALA A 14 -14.08 7.33 -11.71
CA ALA A 14 -14.22 8.37 -12.72
C ALA A 14 -15.09 7.91 -13.91
N ARG A 15 -15.03 6.64 -14.30
CA ARG A 15 -15.88 6.08 -15.36
C ARG A 15 -17.35 6.02 -14.95
N ALA A 16 -17.64 6.04 -13.67
CA ALA A 16 -18.99 6.15 -13.11
C ALA A 16 -19.37 7.60 -12.77
N GLY A 17 -18.55 8.59 -13.13
CA GLY A 17 -18.79 10.00 -12.85
C GLY A 17 -18.44 10.43 -11.42
N VAL A 18 -17.71 9.61 -10.68
CA VAL A 18 -17.29 9.91 -9.29
C VAL A 18 -15.81 10.31 -9.27
N THR A 19 -15.52 11.52 -8.81
CA THR A 19 -14.16 12.00 -8.60
C THR A 19 -13.74 11.72 -7.16
N LEU A 20 -12.58 11.11 -6.97
CA LEU A 20 -12.02 10.78 -5.66
C LEU A 20 -10.76 11.61 -5.39
N PRO A 21 -10.54 12.09 -4.16
CA PRO A 21 -9.33 12.80 -3.75
C PRO A 21 -8.18 11.80 -3.49
N ILE A 22 -7.96 10.89 -4.41
CA ILE A 22 -6.99 9.79 -4.29
C ILE A 22 -5.91 9.94 -5.35
N HIS A 23 -4.66 9.87 -4.92
CA HIS A 23 -3.50 9.78 -5.79
C HIS A 23 -2.95 8.36 -5.78
N THR A 24 -2.59 7.86 -6.95
CA THR A 24 -2.00 6.53 -7.10
C THR A 24 -0.50 6.63 -7.19
N TYR A 25 0.22 5.91 -6.32
CA TYR A 25 1.67 5.85 -6.31
C TYR A 25 2.16 4.41 -6.42
N ALA A 26 3.36 4.22 -6.94
CA ALA A 26 4.05 2.94 -6.87
C ALA A 26 4.77 2.80 -5.53
N LEU A 27 4.61 1.64 -4.91
CA LEU A 27 5.36 1.20 -3.74
C LEU A 27 6.25 0.05 -4.17
N GLN A 28 7.56 0.16 -3.96
CA GLN A 28 8.53 -0.77 -4.52
C GLN A 28 9.05 -1.76 -3.49
N ALA A 29 9.33 -2.97 -3.97
CA ALA A 29 9.93 -4.01 -3.17
C ALA A 29 11.02 -4.75 -3.97
N PHE A 30 11.94 -5.33 -3.23
CA PHE A 30 13.12 -6.02 -3.73
C PHE A 30 13.28 -7.35 -3.01
N VAL A 31 13.91 -8.30 -3.68
CA VAL A 31 14.33 -9.56 -3.06
C VAL A 31 15.81 -9.83 -3.35
N SER A 32 16.54 -10.19 -2.31
CA SER A 32 17.95 -10.56 -2.42
C SER A 32 18.15 -12.02 -2.79
N GLU A 33 19.39 -12.39 -3.05
CA GLU A 33 19.80 -13.79 -2.96
C GLU A 33 19.58 -14.31 -1.52
N PRO A 34 19.36 -15.64 -1.34
CA PRO A 34 19.18 -16.20 -0.01
C PRO A 34 20.48 -16.18 0.80
N VAL A 35 20.34 -15.88 2.07
CA VAL A 35 21.43 -15.92 3.05
C VAL A 35 21.04 -16.77 4.26
N LYS A 36 22.01 -17.11 5.10
CA LYS A 36 21.71 -17.80 6.36
C LYS A 36 20.74 -16.98 7.20
N PRO A 37 19.87 -17.62 8.00
CA PRO A 37 18.97 -16.92 8.90
C PRO A 37 19.72 -15.89 9.76
N CYS A 38 19.30 -14.64 9.68
CA CYS A 38 19.90 -13.51 10.40
C CYS A 38 18.88 -12.49 10.91
N LEU A 39 17.64 -12.56 10.44
CA LEU A 39 16.54 -11.72 10.89
C LEU A 39 15.32 -12.59 11.20
N ASP A 40 14.89 -12.58 12.44
CA ASP A 40 13.69 -13.29 12.92
C ASP A 40 12.46 -12.38 13.07
N THR A 41 12.63 -11.10 12.77
CA THR A 41 11.57 -10.08 12.84
C THR A 41 11.67 -9.09 11.67
N VAL A 42 10.58 -8.37 11.43
CA VAL A 42 10.58 -7.25 10.46
C VAL A 42 11.21 -6.03 11.12
N VAL A 43 12.20 -5.45 10.44
CA VAL A 43 12.83 -4.20 10.88
C VAL A 43 12.41 -3.07 9.95
N LEU A 44 12.02 -1.94 10.54
CA LEU A 44 11.59 -0.74 9.81
C LEU A 44 12.47 0.45 10.20
N TYR A 45 13.08 1.09 9.21
CA TYR A 45 13.81 2.34 9.36
C TYR A 45 12.93 3.52 8.98
N LEU A 46 12.52 4.30 9.98
CA LEU A 46 11.57 5.41 9.78
C LEU A 46 12.17 6.57 8.98
N GLY A 47 13.50 6.73 8.95
CA GLY A 47 14.16 7.81 8.22
C GLY A 47 13.88 7.80 6.71
N THR A 48 13.83 6.61 6.11
CA THR A 48 13.53 6.42 4.68
C THR A 48 12.24 5.64 4.44
N GLY A 49 11.59 5.14 5.51
CA GLY A 49 10.47 4.21 5.40
C GLY A 49 10.86 2.82 4.89
N THR A 50 12.15 2.49 4.93
CA THR A 50 12.67 1.20 4.47
C THR A 50 12.39 0.10 5.47
N TYR A 51 11.82 -1.00 5.03
CA TYR A 51 11.68 -2.21 5.82
C TYR A 51 12.48 -3.36 5.24
N VAL A 52 12.85 -4.31 6.09
CA VAL A 52 13.46 -5.57 5.72
C VAL A 52 12.91 -6.70 6.56
N SER A 53 12.69 -7.85 5.95
CA SER A 53 12.33 -9.10 6.61
C SER A 53 13.01 -10.26 5.92
N GLN A 54 13.13 -11.39 6.64
CA GLN A 54 13.69 -12.60 6.07
C GLN A 54 12.69 -13.75 6.24
N PRO A 55 12.06 -14.23 5.15
CA PRO A 55 11.23 -15.44 5.19
C PRO A 55 12.09 -16.72 5.28
N ASP A 56 11.42 -17.83 5.52
CA ASP A 56 12.07 -19.15 5.75
C ASP A 56 13.00 -19.63 4.63
N LYS A 57 12.81 -19.12 3.40
CA LYS A 57 13.67 -19.47 2.26
C LYS A 57 15.03 -18.76 2.27
N GLY A 58 15.20 -17.78 3.14
CA GLY A 58 16.48 -17.12 3.38
C GLY A 58 16.71 -15.82 2.59
N GLU A 59 15.91 -15.50 1.57
CA GLU A 59 16.02 -14.21 0.88
C GLU A 59 15.62 -13.06 1.81
N LEU A 60 16.22 -11.89 1.65
CA LEU A 60 15.71 -10.67 2.27
C LEU A 60 14.64 -10.05 1.37
N VAL A 61 13.46 -9.80 1.94
CA VAL A 61 12.42 -8.98 1.33
C VAL A 61 12.60 -7.57 1.86
N ILE A 62 12.90 -6.66 0.96
CA ILE A 62 13.24 -5.26 1.24
C ILE A 62 12.23 -4.39 0.53
N GLY A 63 11.74 -3.36 1.17
CA GLY A 63 10.82 -2.45 0.52
C GLY A 63 10.67 -1.15 1.29
N GLY A 64 9.85 -0.27 0.75
CA GLY A 64 9.57 1.03 1.37
C GLY A 64 9.61 2.16 0.37
N GLY A 65 9.24 3.33 0.85
CA GLY A 65 9.17 4.53 0.02
C GLY A 65 8.06 4.47 -1.03
N LEU A 66 7.37 5.56 -1.21
CA LEU A 66 6.47 5.77 -2.34
C LEU A 66 7.25 6.49 -3.44
N ASP A 67 6.91 6.23 -4.69
CA ASP A 67 7.39 7.04 -5.79
C ASP A 67 7.02 8.51 -5.55
N ARG A 68 7.88 9.43 -5.99
CA ARG A 68 7.67 10.87 -5.77
C ARG A 68 6.60 11.48 -6.67
N VAL A 69 6.19 10.76 -7.70
CA VAL A 69 5.17 11.19 -8.67
C VAL A 69 4.07 10.14 -8.79
N PRO A 70 2.81 10.56 -8.93
CA PRO A 70 1.70 9.66 -9.16
C PRO A 70 1.93 8.80 -10.41
N THR A 71 1.68 7.51 -10.29
CA THR A 71 1.89 6.57 -11.39
C THR A 71 1.05 5.29 -11.20
N HIS A 72 0.69 4.66 -12.30
CA HIS A 72 0.14 3.30 -12.34
C HIS A 72 1.18 2.25 -12.78
N GLY A 73 2.44 2.67 -12.92
CA GLY A 73 3.52 1.77 -13.29
C GLY A 73 3.81 0.73 -12.20
N GLN A 74 3.93 -0.53 -12.60
CA GLN A 74 4.27 -1.63 -11.68
C GLN A 74 5.73 -2.09 -11.84
N ARG A 75 6.52 -1.29 -12.52
CA ARG A 75 7.96 -1.53 -12.66
C ARG A 75 8.72 -0.67 -11.66
N GLY A 76 9.82 -1.22 -11.17
CA GLY A 76 10.71 -0.46 -10.32
C GLY A 76 11.41 0.68 -11.06
N ASN A 77 11.90 1.66 -10.32
CA ASN A 77 12.74 2.75 -10.81
C ASN A 77 13.99 2.92 -9.95
N LEU A 78 15.03 3.52 -10.52
CA LEU A 78 16.32 3.71 -9.84
C LEU A 78 16.23 4.65 -8.62
N PRO A 79 15.53 5.80 -8.65
CA PRO A 79 15.47 6.68 -7.49
C PRO A 79 14.86 6.03 -6.25
N ALA A 80 13.80 5.22 -6.40
CA ALA A 80 13.22 4.48 -5.29
C ALA A 80 14.18 3.38 -4.80
N GLN A 81 14.86 2.69 -5.74
CA GLN A 81 15.88 1.71 -5.40
C GLN A 81 17.01 2.34 -4.56
N GLU A 82 17.55 3.46 -4.99
CA GLU A 82 18.61 4.17 -4.27
C GLU A 82 18.17 4.55 -2.85
N THR A 83 16.97 5.11 -2.71
CA THR A 83 16.44 5.52 -1.40
C THR A 83 16.27 4.32 -0.47
N VAL A 84 15.65 3.25 -0.94
CA VAL A 84 15.36 2.06 -0.12
C VAL A 84 16.64 1.32 0.24
N LEU A 85 17.54 1.14 -0.71
CA LEU A 85 18.81 0.42 -0.45
C LEU A 85 19.76 1.24 0.43
N SER A 86 19.78 2.57 0.29
CA SER A 86 20.54 3.41 1.21
C SER A 86 20.05 3.25 2.64
N GLY A 87 18.72 3.26 2.87
CA GLY A 87 18.15 3.00 4.19
C GLY A 87 18.47 1.61 4.73
N LEU A 88 18.46 0.59 3.86
CA LEU A 88 18.89 -0.76 4.25
C LEU A 88 20.35 -0.79 4.71
N LEU A 89 21.24 -0.18 3.94
CA LEU A 89 22.68 -0.19 4.23
C LEU A 89 23.05 0.68 5.42
N GLU A 90 22.24 1.69 5.72
CA GLU A 90 22.37 2.48 6.94
C GLU A 90 22.05 1.64 8.19
N MET A 91 21.00 0.79 8.12
CA MET A 91 20.68 -0.17 9.18
C MET A 91 21.67 -1.35 9.26
N PHE A 92 22.01 -1.90 8.11
CA PHE A 92 22.77 -3.15 7.99
C PHE A 92 23.88 -3.04 6.92
N PRO A 93 25.01 -2.41 7.20
CA PRO A 93 26.10 -2.26 6.23
C PRO A 93 26.61 -3.59 5.65
N ALA A 94 26.51 -4.68 6.41
CA ALA A 94 26.90 -6.01 5.99
C ALA A 94 26.12 -6.53 4.76
N PHE A 95 24.91 -6.01 4.51
CA PHE A 95 24.09 -6.41 3.36
C PHE A 95 24.54 -5.77 2.03
N GLY A 96 25.54 -4.89 2.04
CA GLY A 96 26.07 -4.25 0.84
C GLY A 96 26.71 -5.20 -0.18
N GLN A 97 26.99 -6.45 0.21
CA GLN A 97 27.53 -7.48 -0.69
C GLN A 97 26.45 -8.34 -1.36
N LEU A 98 25.18 -8.19 -0.94
CA LEU A 98 24.09 -9.03 -1.44
C LEU A 98 23.66 -8.63 -2.85
N LYS A 99 23.36 -9.63 -3.66
CA LYS A 99 22.76 -9.42 -4.97
C LYS A 99 21.26 -9.32 -4.89
N LEU A 100 20.70 -8.34 -5.58
CA LEU A 100 19.26 -8.26 -5.80
C LEU A 100 18.87 -9.17 -6.96
N LEU A 101 17.91 -10.06 -6.74
CA LEU A 101 17.41 -10.97 -7.75
C LEU A 101 16.18 -10.42 -8.48
N ARG A 102 15.37 -9.62 -7.81
CA ARG A 102 14.14 -9.07 -8.38
C ARG A 102 13.77 -7.74 -7.74
N GLN A 103 13.15 -6.90 -8.56
CA GLN A 103 12.45 -5.69 -8.16
C GLN A 103 11.04 -5.70 -8.77
N TRP A 104 10.06 -5.24 -8.03
CA TRP A 104 8.70 -5.02 -8.53
C TRP A 104 8.06 -3.83 -7.80
N ALA A 105 6.92 -3.38 -8.32
CA ALA A 105 6.13 -2.34 -7.68
C ALA A 105 4.67 -2.75 -7.63
N GLY A 106 3.99 -2.35 -6.55
CA GLY A 106 2.55 -2.38 -6.41
C GLY A 106 2.00 -0.96 -6.42
N VAL A 107 0.77 -0.77 -6.90
CA VAL A 107 0.12 0.53 -6.87
C VAL A 107 -0.73 0.68 -5.61
N VAL A 108 -0.55 1.79 -4.92
CA VAL A 108 -1.28 2.13 -3.70
C VAL A 108 -2.10 3.40 -3.90
N ASP A 109 -3.22 3.46 -3.23
CA ASP A 109 -4.18 4.55 -3.23
C ASP A 109 -3.98 5.46 -2.01
N VAL A 110 -3.46 6.64 -2.21
CA VAL A 110 -3.13 7.57 -1.13
C VAL A 110 -4.13 8.72 -1.12
N VAL A 111 -4.76 8.94 0.03
CA VAL A 111 -5.62 10.07 0.32
C VAL A 111 -4.80 11.14 1.05
N PRO A 112 -5.03 12.44 0.83
CA PRO A 112 -4.24 13.52 1.42
C PRO A 112 -4.20 13.51 2.95
N ASP A 113 -5.27 13.09 3.60
CA ASP A 113 -5.38 12.99 5.07
C ASP A 113 -4.97 11.62 5.61
N SER A 114 -4.54 10.71 4.74
CA SER A 114 -4.18 9.32 5.07
C SER A 114 -5.31 8.49 5.69
N SER A 115 -6.57 8.92 5.51
CA SER A 115 -7.74 8.20 5.98
C SER A 115 -8.39 7.40 4.84
N PRO A 116 -8.87 6.17 5.09
CA PRO A 116 -9.58 5.41 4.06
C PRO A 116 -10.93 6.06 3.72
N VAL A 117 -11.46 5.71 2.56
CA VAL A 117 -12.83 6.07 2.15
C VAL A 117 -13.68 4.80 2.17
N ILE A 118 -14.69 4.79 3.05
CA ILE A 118 -15.67 3.69 3.17
C ILE A 118 -17.06 4.32 3.15
N GLY A 119 -17.83 4.13 2.09
CA GLY A 119 -19.14 4.74 2.04
C GLY A 119 -19.85 4.58 0.71
N PRO A 120 -21.11 5.04 0.64
CA PRO A 120 -21.82 5.20 -0.62
C PRO A 120 -21.22 6.34 -1.43
N THR A 121 -21.55 6.40 -2.71
CA THR A 121 -21.25 7.54 -3.60
C THR A 121 -22.54 8.24 -3.99
N ALA A 122 -22.44 9.36 -4.72
CA ALA A 122 -23.58 10.00 -5.35
C ALA A 122 -24.29 9.11 -6.40
N VAL A 123 -23.64 8.06 -6.85
CA VAL A 123 -24.20 7.08 -7.78
C VAL A 123 -24.88 5.98 -6.97
N GLU A 124 -26.20 5.85 -7.14
CA GLU A 124 -26.99 4.85 -6.42
C GLU A 124 -26.44 3.43 -6.62
N GLY A 125 -26.30 2.71 -5.52
CA GLY A 125 -25.79 1.33 -5.53
C GLY A 125 -24.26 1.20 -5.73
N LEU A 126 -23.52 2.31 -5.77
CA LEU A 126 -22.07 2.31 -5.85
C LEU A 126 -21.44 2.69 -4.50
N TYR A 127 -20.65 1.79 -3.97
CA TYR A 127 -19.96 1.91 -2.67
C TYR A 127 -18.45 1.84 -2.82
N LEU A 128 -17.74 2.49 -1.92
CA LEU A 128 -16.28 2.55 -1.90
C LEU A 128 -15.73 1.85 -0.65
N ASN A 129 -14.57 1.21 -0.82
CA ASN A 129 -13.68 0.80 0.25
C ASN A 129 -12.24 0.90 -0.28
N CYS A 130 -11.64 2.06 -0.14
CA CYS A 130 -10.38 2.42 -0.79
C CYS A 130 -9.62 3.48 0.02
N GLY A 131 -8.49 3.97 -0.52
CA GLY A 131 -7.72 5.02 0.15
C GLY A 131 -6.89 4.53 1.33
N TRP A 132 -6.63 3.23 1.44
CA TRP A 132 -5.91 2.63 2.56
C TRP A 132 -4.41 2.87 2.55
N GLY A 133 -3.87 3.32 1.43
CA GLY A 133 -2.44 3.58 1.26
C GLY A 133 -1.57 2.38 1.66
N THR A 134 -0.50 2.67 2.39
CA THR A 134 0.43 1.62 2.89
C THR A 134 -0.07 0.92 4.16
N GLY A 135 -1.20 1.38 4.73
CA GLY A 135 -1.81 0.83 5.94
C GLY A 135 -2.79 -0.31 5.71
N GLY A 136 -3.18 -0.57 4.46
CA GLY A 136 -4.31 -1.41 4.11
C GLY A 136 -4.23 -2.86 4.56
N PHE A 137 -3.06 -3.49 4.48
CA PHE A 137 -2.93 -4.92 4.77
C PHE A 137 -3.44 -5.30 6.17
N LYS A 138 -3.02 -4.58 7.20
CA LYS A 138 -3.46 -4.84 8.58
C LYS A 138 -4.94 -4.50 8.83
N ALA A 139 -5.52 -3.66 7.99
CA ALA A 139 -6.90 -3.22 8.11
C ALA A 139 -7.90 -4.10 7.32
N ILE A 140 -7.45 -5.09 6.54
CA ILE A 140 -8.29 -5.95 5.70
C ILE A 140 -9.51 -6.52 6.45
N PRO A 141 -9.37 -7.14 7.64
CA PRO A 141 -10.52 -7.72 8.33
C PRO A 141 -11.55 -6.65 8.73
N ALA A 142 -11.10 -5.54 9.29
CA ALA A 142 -11.97 -4.46 9.73
C ALA A 142 -12.63 -3.74 8.54
N GLY A 143 -11.85 -3.38 7.52
CA GLY A 143 -12.36 -2.69 6.32
C GLY A 143 -13.38 -3.54 5.55
N GLY A 144 -13.11 -4.83 5.43
CA GLY A 144 -14.05 -5.78 4.79
C GLY A 144 -15.35 -5.93 5.59
N TRP A 145 -15.25 -6.06 6.90
CA TRP A 145 -16.42 -6.15 7.78
C TRP A 145 -17.26 -4.87 7.77
N LEU A 146 -16.62 -3.69 7.83
CA LEU A 146 -17.31 -2.40 7.80
C LEU A 146 -18.06 -2.17 6.49
N LEU A 147 -17.45 -2.54 5.35
CA LEU A 147 -18.16 -2.48 4.07
C LEU A 147 -19.33 -3.46 4.03
N ALA A 148 -19.15 -4.68 4.50
CA ALA A 148 -20.21 -5.70 4.54
C ALA A 148 -21.38 -5.23 5.44
N HIS A 149 -21.07 -4.62 6.59
CA HIS A 149 -22.08 -4.03 7.48
C HIS A 149 -22.88 -2.96 6.76
N LEU A 150 -22.19 -2.01 6.10
CA LEU A 150 -22.82 -0.94 5.33
C LEU A 150 -23.75 -1.48 4.23
N LEU A 151 -23.29 -2.46 3.48
CA LEU A 151 -24.07 -3.07 2.40
C LEU A 151 -25.30 -3.83 2.91
N ALA A 152 -25.18 -4.51 4.06
CA ALA A 152 -26.25 -5.31 4.63
C ALA A 152 -27.30 -4.49 5.40
N ARG A 153 -26.87 -3.39 6.03
CA ARG A 153 -27.74 -2.58 6.90
C ARG A 153 -28.20 -1.28 6.23
N GLY A 154 -27.53 -0.83 5.17
CA GLY A 154 -27.78 0.44 4.53
C GLY A 154 -27.31 1.67 5.34
N GLU A 155 -26.57 1.45 6.42
CA GLU A 155 -26.05 2.47 7.31
C GLU A 155 -24.62 2.21 7.75
N HIS A 156 -23.89 3.30 8.01
CA HIS A 156 -22.51 3.20 8.53
C HIS A 156 -22.51 2.64 9.95
N HIS A 157 -21.58 1.73 10.21
CA HIS A 157 -21.16 1.44 11.58
C HIS A 157 -20.52 2.69 12.21
N GLU A 158 -20.61 2.86 13.52
CA GLU A 158 -20.05 4.03 14.22
C GLU A 158 -18.56 4.27 13.90
N ILE A 159 -17.77 3.19 13.77
CA ILE A 159 -16.35 3.26 13.44
C ILE A 159 -16.12 3.77 12.01
N SER A 160 -16.97 3.43 11.05
CA SER A 160 -16.79 3.83 9.65
C SER A 160 -17.43 5.16 9.29
N ARG A 161 -18.25 5.70 10.17
CA ARG A 161 -18.97 6.97 9.92
C ARG A 161 -18.05 8.15 9.56
N PRO A 162 -16.86 8.33 10.18
CA PRO A 162 -15.94 9.41 9.83
C PRO A 162 -15.23 9.23 8.48
N PHE A 163 -15.36 8.09 7.83
CA PHE A 163 -14.63 7.72 6.61
C PHE A 163 -15.50 7.78 5.36
N GLY A 164 -16.57 8.56 5.39
CA GLY A 164 -17.38 8.86 4.20
C GLY A 164 -16.61 9.67 3.15
N LEU A 165 -17.23 9.86 2.00
CA LEU A 165 -16.68 10.67 0.91
C LEU A 165 -17.00 12.18 1.08
N ASP A 166 -17.84 12.54 2.02
CA ASP A 166 -18.37 13.91 2.24
C ASP A 166 -17.35 14.85 2.90
#